data_61a780cb987232c89525fb80566d5efb
#
_entry.id   61a780cb987232c89525fb80566d5efb
#
_cell.length_a   1.000
_cell.length_b   1.000
_cell.length_c   1.000
_cell.angle_alpha   90.00
_cell.angle_beta   90.00
_cell.angle_gamma   90.00
#
_symmetry.space_group_name_H-M   'P 1'
#
loop_
_entity.id
_entity.type
_entity.pdbx_description
1 polymer ?
#
loop_
_entity_poly.entity_id
_entity_poly.type
_entity_poly.pdbx_seq_one_letter_code
_entity_poly.pdbx_strand_id
1 'polypeptide(L)'
;QDLALTAVNQVFMSIPSFFGGIIITFIFGKILHLFVPGGYVSYHRSIAGFMGYMLFPAIAVALPKSAMATKLLKESILKESELDYVRTAYSRGNRTNAVLYGHVLKNAIIPVITFLGMTYVDMMAGSIIIEQVFSIPGIGRTLLTSISNRDYPVVEAIIMCIAFTAVVANFA
;
A
#
# COMPACT_ATOMS: atom_id res chain seq x y z
N GLN A 1 22.89 -2.57 -11.82
CA GLN A 1 21.41 -2.43 -11.84
C GLN A 1 20.82 -2.58 -10.43
N ASP A 2 21.31 -3.49 -9.60
CA ASP A 2 20.81 -3.70 -8.24
C ASP A 2 20.95 -2.48 -7.31
N LEU A 3 22.05 -1.74 -7.42
CA LEU A 3 22.30 -0.57 -6.58
C LEU A 3 21.32 0.57 -6.88
N ALA A 4 21.03 0.80 -8.16
CA ALA A 4 20.08 1.83 -8.58
C ALA A 4 18.64 1.50 -8.14
N LEU A 5 18.21 0.25 -8.31
CA LEU A 5 16.89 -0.21 -7.85
C LEU A 5 16.76 -0.12 -6.33
N THR A 6 17.81 -0.48 -5.59
CA THR A 6 17.82 -0.38 -4.13
C THR A 6 17.74 1.08 -3.68
N ALA A 7 18.47 1.99 -4.33
CA ALA A 7 18.43 3.41 -4.03
C ALA A 7 17.04 4.02 -4.32
N VAL A 8 16.43 3.69 -5.45
CA VAL A 8 15.07 4.13 -5.79
C VAL A 8 14.05 3.62 -4.78
N ASN A 9 14.10 2.33 -4.42
CA ASN A 9 13.24 1.76 -3.39
C ASN A 9 13.42 2.46 -2.04
N GLN A 10 14.66 2.75 -1.65
CA GLN A 10 14.94 3.44 -0.39
C GLN A 10 14.31 4.84 -0.36
N VAL A 11 14.37 5.58 -1.46
CA VAL A 11 13.73 6.90 -1.58
C VAL A 11 12.23 6.78 -1.40
N PHE A 12 11.55 5.86 -2.12
CA PHE A 12 10.10 5.67 -1.98
C PHE A 12 9.67 5.21 -0.59
N MET A 13 10.46 4.37 0.07
CA MET A 13 10.19 3.95 1.46
C MET A 13 10.34 5.08 2.46
N SER A 14 11.21 6.06 2.20
CA SER A 14 11.47 7.18 3.10
C SER A 14 10.41 8.28 3.03
N ILE A 15 9.60 8.28 1.96
CA ILE A 15 8.56 9.28 1.75
C ILE A 15 7.27 8.83 2.46
N PRO A 16 6.78 9.58 3.47
CA PRO A 16 5.46 9.30 4.05
C PRO A 16 4.36 9.40 2.99
N SER A 17 3.37 8.50 3.02
CA SER A 17 2.30 8.44 2.01
C SER A 17 1.55 9.77 1.85
N PHE A 18 1.30 10.50 2.94
CA PHE A 18 0.64 11.80 2.89
C PHE A 18 1.48 12.86 2.17
N PHE A 19 2.81 12.86 2.39
CA PHE A 19 3.72 13.79 1.71
C PHE A 19 3.81 13.46 0.22
N GLY A 20 3.87 12.16 -0.13
CA GLY A 20 3.73 11.71 -1.51
C GLY A 20 2.41 12.17 -2.15
N GLY A 21 1.31 12.12 -1.39
CA GLY A 21 0.00 12.63 -1.80
C GLY A 21 0.01 14.14 -2.10
N ILE A 22 0.66 14.94 -1.25
CA ILE A 22 0.81 16.39 -1.46
C ILE A 22 1.62 16.67 -2.74
N ILE A 23 2.74 15.95 -2.94
CA ILE A 23 3.57 16.09 -4.15
C ILE A 23 2.77 15.73 -5.40
N ILE A 24 2.05 14.62 -5.38
CA ILE A 24 1.20 14.18 -6.48
C ILE A 24 0.12 15.23 -6.78
N THR A 25 -0.55 15.75 -5.76
CA THR A 25 -1.55 16.80 -5.92
C THR A 25 -0.95 18.06 -6.52
N PHE A 26 0.23 18.45 -6.09
CA PHE A 26 0.93 19.63 -6.62
C PHE A 26 1.36 19.44 -8.08
N ILE A 27 2.04 18.34 -8.40
CA ILE A 27 2.56 18.09 -9.75
C ILE A 27 1.40 17.80 -10.72
N PHE A 28 0.58 16.80 -10.44
CA PHE A 28 -0.45 16.32 -11.38
C PHE A 28 -1.73 17.15 -11.34
N GLY A 29 -2.07 17.73 -10.19
CA GLY A 29 -3.26 18.57 -10.06
C GLY A 29 -3.00 20.02 -10.43
N LYS A 30 -1.91 20.63 -9.92
CA LYS A 30 -1.69 22.09 -10.07
C LYS A 30 -0.77 22.44 -11.24
N ILE A 31 0.25 21.63 -11.56
CA ILE A 31 1.17 21.91 -12.67
C ILE A 31 0.66 21.29 -13.97
N LEU A 32 0.35 20.00 -13.97
CA LEU A 32 -0.05 19.25 -15.17
C LEU A 32 -1.56 19.31 -15.44
N HIS A 33 -2.38 19.77 -14.49
CA HIS A 33 -3.82 19.93 -14.60
C HIS A 33 -4.55 18.63 -15.02
N LEU A 34 -4.03 17.45 -14.63
CA LEU A 34 -4.62 16.16 -14.98
C LEU A 34 -5.85 15.83 -14.13
N PHE A 35 -5.98 16.42 -12.96
CA PHE A 35 -7.17 16.35 -12.12
C PHE A 35 -7.35 17.63 -11.32
N VAL A 36 -8.56 17.89 -10.84
CA VAL A 36 -8.84 19.06 -10.00
C VAL A 36 -8.67 18.65 -8.53
N PRO A 37 -7.71 19.23 -7.77
CA PRO A 37 -7.61 18.99 -6.35
C PRO A 37 -8.90 19.34 -5.62
N GLY A 38 -9.45 18.39 -4.84
CA GLY A 38 -10.75 18.55 -4.20
C GLY A 38 -11.96 18.29 -5.10
N GLY A 39 -11.76 18.04 -6.39
CA GLY A 39 -12.80 17.74 -7.37
C GLY A 39 -13.23 16.27 -7.37
N TYR A 40 -13.45 15.67 -6.19
CA TYR A 40 -13.89 14.28 -6.07
C TYR A 40 -15.19 14.04 -6.87
N VAL A 41 -15.17 13.02 -7.72
CA VAL A 41 -16.32 12.57 -8.51
C VAL A 41 -16.86 11.27 -7.91
N SER A 42 -18.13 11.30 -7.48
CA SER A 42 -18.79 10.09 -6.99
C SER A 42 -18.99 9.07 -8.12
N TYR A 43 -18.84 7.78 -7.79
CA TYR A 43 -19.09 6.66 -8.70
C TYR A 43 -20.54 6.65 -9.26
N HIS A 44 -21.50 7.20 -8.51
CA HIS A 44 -22.89 7.35 -8.98
C HIS A 44 -23.01 8.35 -10.14
N ARG A 45 -22.13 9.35 -10.23
CA ARG A 45 -22.17 10.36 -11.28
C ARG A 45 -21.39 9.91 -12.52
N SER A 46 -20.21 9.32 -12.34
CA SER A 46 -19.35 8.84 -13.42
C SER A 46 -18.32 7.86 -12.88
N ILE A 47 -18.39 6.60 -13.32
CA ILE A 47 -17.42 5.58 -12.95
C ILE A 47 -16.04 5.95 -13.49
N ALA A 48 -15.95 6.41 -14.74
CA ALA A 48 -14.66 6.80 -15.33
C ALA A 48 -14.04 8.01 -14.60
N GLY A 49 -14.83 9.02 -14.24
CA GLY A 49 -14.37 10.16 -13.44
C GLY A 49 -13.91 9.75 -12.04
N PHE A 50 -14.65 8.85 -11.40
CA PHE A 50 -14.28 8.28 -10.11
C PHE A 50 -12.94 7.54 -10.19
N MET A 51 -12.78 6.60 -11.13
CA MET A 51 -11.55 5.84 -11.30
C MET A 51 -10.36 6.74 -11.65
N GLY A 52 -10.55 7.72 -12.54
CA GLY A 52 -9.51 8.68 -12.89
C GLY A 52 -9.06 9.52 -11.70
N TYR A 53 -10.00 9.96 -10.85
CA TYR A 53 -9.66 10.70 -9.63
C TYR A 53 -8.96 9.83 -8.58
N MET A 54 -9.48 8.62 -8.31
CA MET A 54 -8.96 7.70 -7.29
C MET A 54 -7.58 7.13 -7.63
N LEU A 55 -7.16 7.20 -8.89
CA LEU A 55 -5.83 6.75 -9.31
C LEU A 55 -4.71 7.48 -8.55
N PHE A 56 -4.84 8.79 -8.34
CA PHE A 56 -3.79 9.61 -7.70
C PHE A 56 -3.62 9.32 -6.21
N PRO A 57 -4.69 9.27 -5.39
CA PRO A 57 -4.60 8.80 -4.00
C PRO A 57 -4.07 7.37 -3.90
N ALA A 58 -4.50 6.47 -4.79
CA ALA A 58 -4.05 5.09 -4.81
C ALA A 58 -2.54 4.99 -5.06
N ILE A 59 -2.00 5.76 -6.02
CA ILE A 59 -0.55 5.82 -6.27
C ILE A 59 0.20 6.35 -5.05
N ALA A 60 -0.31 7.40 -4.39
CA ALA A 60 0.32 7.97 -3.20
C ALA A 60 0.52 6.94 -2.07
N VAL A 61 -0.47 6.06 -1.88
CA VAL A 61 -0.42 5.00 -0.86
C VAL A 61 0.39 3.80 -1.35
N ALA A 62 0.23 3.42 -2.62
CA ALA A 62 0.83 2.21 -3.19
C ALA A 62 2.36 2.31 -3.34
N LEU A 63 2.91 3.47 -3.70
CA LEU A 63 4.35 3.63 -3.97
C LEU A 63 5.23 3.22 -2.78
N PRO A 64 5.09 3.77 -1.56
CA PRO A 64 5.93 3.38 -0.44
C PRO A 64 5.69 1.92 -0.01
N LYS A 65 4.45 1.43 -0.08
CA LYS A 65 4.11 0.05 0.29
C LYS A 65 4.65 -0.98 -0.71
N SER A 66 4.62 -0.67 -2.02
CA SER A 66 5.21 -1.54 -3.05
C SER A 66 6.74 -1.59 -2.96
N ALA A 67 7.39 -0.47 -2.65
CA ALA A 67 8.82 -0.44 -2.40
C ALA A 67 9.21 -1.31 -1.20
N MET A 68 8.44 -1.26 -0.12
CA MET A 68 8.65 -2.07 1.07
C MET A 68 8.40 -3.56 0.80
N ALA A 69 7.33 -3.92 0.08
CA ALA A 69 7.06 -5.28 -0.34
C ALA A 69 8.18 -5.85 -1.23
N THR A 70 8.69 -5.04 -2.16
CA THR A 70 9.81 -5.41 -3.04
C THR A 70 11.10 -5.69 -2.24
N LYS A 71 11.41 -4.84 -1.26
CA LYS A 71 12.55 -5.04 -0.38
C LYS A 71 12.41 -6.34 0.42
N LEU A 72 11.24 -6.55 1.04
CA LEU A 72 10.95 -7.74 1.83
C LEU A 72 11.05 -9.02 0.98
N LEU A 73 10.50 -8.99 -0.24
CA LEU A 73 10.61 -10.13 -1.17
C LEU A 73 12.06 -10.43 -1.54
N LYS A 74 12.87 -9.40 -1.84
CA LYS A 74 14.28 -9.56 -2.15
C LYS A 74 15.05 -10.20 -0.99
N GLU A 75 14.85 -9.69 0.23
CA GLU A 75 15.49 -10.22 1.44
C GLU A 75 15.05 -11.68 1.70
N SER A 76 13.77 -11.98 1.52
CA SER A 76 13.22 -13.33 1.68
C SER A 76 13.79 -14.31 0.65
N ILE A 77 13.91 -13.89 -0.62
CA ILE A 77 14.52 -14.72 -1.68
C ILE A 77 15.99 -15.00 -1.36
N LEU A 78 16.75 -14.00 -0.94
CA LEU A 78 18.16 -14.18 -0.60
C LEU A 78 18.32 -15.17 0.56
N LYS A 79 17.58 -14.99 1.64
CA LYS A 79 17.59 -15.87 2.80
C LYS A 79 17.18 -17.31 2.44
N GLU A 80 16.12 -17.47 1.67
CA GLU A 80 15.62 -18.78 1.26
C GLU A 80 16.60 -19.51 0.34
N SER A 81 17.32 -18.75 -0.51
CA SER A 81 18.32 -19.30 -1.44
C SER A 81 19.54 -19.92 -0.75
N GLU A 82 19.81 -19.60 0.51
CA GLU A 82 20.92 -20.13 1.29
C GLU A 82 20.61 -21.49 1.93
N LEU A 83 19.34 -21.92 1.95
CA LEU A 83 18.91 -23.13 2.63
C LEU A 83 19.35 -24.42 1.89
N ASP A 84 19.57 -25.48 2.66
CA ASP A 84 20.12 -26.74 2.16
C ASP A 84 19.27 -27.45 1.11
N TYR A 85 17.94 -27.30 1.16
CA TYR A 85 17.06 -27.87 0.15
C TYR A 85 17.27 -27.25 -1.23
N VAL A 86 17.66 -25.97 -1.28
CA VAL A 86 17.98 -25.27 -2.53
C VAL A 86 19.28 -25.84 -3.11
N ARG A 87 20.30 -26.04 -2.27
CA ARG A 87 21.55 -26.71 -2.67
C ARG A 87 21.29 -28.12 -3.20
N THR A 88 20.40 -28.86 -2.54
CA THR A 88 20.00 -30.20 -2.98
C THR A 88 19.27 -30.15 -4.34
N ALA A 89 18.43 -29.15 -4.57
CA ALA A 89 17.77 -28.98 -5.86
C ALA A 89 18.77 -28.71 -6.99
N TYR A 90 19.79 -27.89 -6.76
CA TYR A 90 20.88 -27.68 -7.72
C TYR A 90 21.70 -28.95 -7.96
N SER A 91 22.01 -29.70 -6.92
CA SER A 91 22.79 -30.96 -7.02
C SER A 91 22.05 -32.02 -7.86
N ARG A 92 20.74 -31.97 -7.94
CA ARG A 92 19.90 -32.81 -8.81
C ARG A 92 19.89 -32.37 -10.29
N GLY A 93 20.67 -31.35 -10.66
CA GLY A 93 20.78 -30.87 -12.03
C GLY A 93 19.63 -29.94 -12.49
N ASN A 94 18.82 -29.44 -11.58
CA ASN A 94 17.76 -28.50 -11.93
C ASN A 94 18.33 -27.17 -12.40
N ARG A 95 17.70 -26.57 -13.43
CA ARG A 95 18.08 -25.24 -13.94
C ARG A 95 17.75 -24.16 -12.90
N THR A 96 18.55 -23.09 -12.87
CA THR A 96 18.41 -21.98 -11.92
C THR A 96 16.97 -21.42 -11.87
N ASN A 97 16.33 -21.19 -13.02
CA ASN A 97 14.96 -20.69 -13.06
C ASN A 97 13.94 -21.68 -12.47
N ALA A 98 14.13 -22.98 -12.69
CA ALA A 98 13.26 -24.01 -12.12
C ALA A 98 13.39 -24.05 -10.57
N VAL A 99 14.60 -23.91 -10.05
CA VAL A 99 14.85 -23.84 -8.60
C VAL A 99 14.27 -22.55 -8.03
N LEU A 100 14.52 -21.40 -8.67
CA LEU A 100 14.06 -20.09 -8.19
C LEU A 100 12.53 -20.02 -8.12
N TYR A 101 11.84 -20.30 -9.22
CA TYR A 101 10.37 -20.19 -9.30
C TYR A 101 9.65 -21.39 -8.69
N GLY A 102 10.22 -22.59 -8.79
CA GLY A 102 9.61 -23.82 -8.32
C GLY A 102 9.75 -24.06 -6.80
N HIS A 103 10.83 -23.59 -6.21
CA HIS A 103 11.17 -23.89 -4.81
C HIS A 103 11.34 -22.61 -3.98
N VAL A 104 12.28 -21.72 -4.34
CA VAL A 104 12.62 -20.54 -3.53
C VAL A 104 11.47 -19.56 -3.43
N LEU A 105 10.89 -19.14 -4.56
CA LEU A 105 9.86 -18.11 -4.58
C LEU A 105 8.58 -18.51 -3.82
N LYS A 106 8.21 -19.78 -3.85
CA LYS A 106 7.03 -20.29 -3.13
C LYS A 106 7.12 -20.07 -1.63
N ASN A 107 8.29 -20.22 -1.07
CA ASN A 107 8.53 -20.03 0.36
C ASN A 107 8.82 -18.55 0.67
N ALA A 108 9.60 -17.90 -0.17
CA ALA A 108 9.98 -16.50 -0.01
C ALA A 108 8.78 -15.52 -0.10
N ILE A 109 7.67 -15.92 -0.73
CA ILE A 109 6.48 -15.08 -0.84
C ILE A 109 5.64 -15.04 0.45
N ILE A 110 5.78 -16.02 1.35
CA ILE A 110 4.96 -16.14 2.56
C ILE A 110 5.06 -14.88 3.45
N PRO A 111 6.25 -14.37 3.81
CA PRO A 111 6.36 -13.14 4.58
C PRO A 111 5.76 -11.92 3.85
N VAL A 112 5.80 -11.92 2.51
CA VAL A 112 5.23 -10.83 1.70
C VAL A 112 3.71 -10.84 1.76
N ILE A 113 3.07 -12.02 1.69
CA ILE A 113 1.61 -12.15 1.84
C ILE A 113 1.17 -11.66 3.22
N THR A 114 1.89 -12.07 4.28
CA THR A 114 1.64 -11.58 5.64
C THR A 114 1.76 -10.06 5.73
N PHE A 115 2.82 -9.48 5.14
CA PHE A 115 3.00 -8.04 5.06
C PHE A 115 1.86 -7.34 4.32
N LEU A 116 1.38 -7.91 3.21
CA LEU A 116 0.23 -7.35 2.47
C LEU A 116 -1.06 -7.38 3.29
N GLY A 117 -1.30 -8.45 4.05
CA GLY A 117 -2.42 -8.53 4.98
C GLY A 117 -2.37 -7.42 6.05
N MET A 118 -1.21 -7.25 6.70
CA MET A 118 -1.01 -6.16 7.67
C MET A 118 -1.16 -4.79 7.01
N THR A 119 -0.64 -4.62 5.79
CA THR A 119 -0.76 -3.37 5.03
C THR A 119 -2.20 -3.00 4.74
N TYR A 120 -3.07 -3.99 4.47
CA TYR A 120 -4.50 -3.75 4.26
C TYR A 120 -5.14 -3.11 5.51
N VAL A 121 -4.84 -3.63 6.69
CA VAL A 121 -5.32 -3.05 7.96
C VAL A 121 -4.78 -1.63 8.18
N ASP A 122 -3.48 -1.43 7.95
CA ASP A 122 -2.84 -0.11 8.02
C ASP A 122 -3.49 0.90 7.07
N MET A 123 -3.88 0.47 5.86
CA MET A 123 -4.55 1.34 4.89
C MET A 123 -5.92 1.78 5.40
N MET A 124 -6.68 0.88 6.04
CA MET A 124 -7.98 1.23 6.61
C MET A 124 -7.86 2.30 7.71
N ALA A 125 -6.83 2.19 8.56
CA ALA A 125 -6.58 3.16 9.63
C ALA A 125 -5.81 4.41 9.15
N GLY A 126 -4.90 4.24 8.18
CA GLY A 126 -3.96 5.28 7.74
C GLY A 126 -4.42 6.12 6.56
N SER A 127 -5.57 5.80 5.93
CA SER A 127 -6.11 6.58 4.81
C SER A 127 -6.65 7.95 5.20
N ILE A 128 -6.82 8.22 6.49
CA ILE A 128 -7.40 9.46 7.03
C ILE A 128 -6.74 10.71 6.45
N ILE A 129 -5.39 10.74 6.46
CA ILE A 129 -4.64 11.90 5.97
C ILE A 129 -4.73 12.02 4.44
N ILE A 130 -4.72 10.90 3.74
CA ILE A 130 -4.90 10.86 2.28
C ILE A 130 -6.28 11.36 1.88
N GLU A 131 -7.33 10.96 2.60
CA GLU A 131 -8.69 11.46 2.41
C GLU A 131 -8.76 12.97 2.57
N GLN A 132 -8.03 13.54 3.53
CA GLN A 132 -7.94 15.00 3.71
C GLN A 132 -7.21 15.67 2.54
N VAL A 133 -6.03 15.16 2.15
CA VAL A 133 -5.20 15.73 1.08
C VAL A 133 -5.97 15.78 -0.24
N PHE A 134 -6.70 14.71 -0.56
CA PHE A 134 -7.47 14.60 -1.80
C PHE A 134 -8.95 15.00 -1.65
N SER A 135 -9.37 15.46 -0.46
CA SER A 135 -10.76 15.83 -0.17
C SER A 135 -11.78 14.73 -0.50
N ILE A 136 -11.43 13.48 -0.25
CA ILE A 136 -12.30 12.33 -0.45
C ILE A 136 -13.28 12.24 0.72
N PRO A 137 -14.60 12.07 0.47
CA PRO A 137 -15.58 11.84 1.53
C PRO A 137 -15.48 10.39 2.04
N GLY A 138 -14.55 10.15 2.95
CA GLY A 138 -14.29 8.84 3.53
C GLY A 138 -14.53 8.78 5.03
N ILE A 139 -14.36 7.57 5.60
CA ILE A 139 -14.56 7.30 7.03
C ILE A 139 -13.55 8.09 7.88
N GLY A 140 -12.31 8.23 7.43
CA GLY A 140 -11.29 8.96 8.14
C GLY A 140 -11.57 10.45 8.21
N ARG A 141 -12.05 11.06 7.14
CA ARG A 141 -12.46 12.45 7.12
C ARG A 141 -13.66 12.69 8.06
N THR A 142 -14.64 11.78 8.05
CA THR A 142 -15.79 11.83 8.96
C THR A 142 -15.31 11.74 10.42
N LEU A 143 -14.38 10.83 10.71
CA LEU A 143 -13.79 10.69 12.05
C LEU A 143 -13.15 12.00 12.54
N LEU A 144 -12.30 12.64 11.72
CA LEU A 144 -11.66 13.90 12.10
C LEU A 144 -12.68 15.03 12.32
N THR A 145 -13.72 15.09 11.49
CA THR A 145 -14.79 16.08 11.64
C THR A 145 -15.57 15.85 12.93
N SER A 146 -15.90 14.59 13.26
CA SER A 146 -16.62 14.23 14.49
C SER A 146 -15.78 14.49 15.73
N ILE A 147 -14.46 14.25 15.69
CA ILE A 147 -13.55 14.62 16.79
C ILE A 147 -13.55 16.13 17.00
N SER A 148 -13.46 16.91 15.93
CA SER A 148 -13.46 18.37 16.00
C SER A 148 -14.76 18.93 16.55
N ASN A 149 -15.89 18.28 16.23
CA ASN A 149 -17.22 18.63 16.73
C ASN A 149 -17.54 18.04 18.11
N ARG A 150 -16.63 17.24 18.71
CA ARG A 150 -16.83 16.51 19.97
C ARG A 150 -18.02 15.55 19.93
N ASP A 151 -18.33 15.00 18.76
CA ASP A 151 -19.39 14.02 18.57
C ASP A 151 -18.86 12.60 18.92
N TYR A 152 -18.76 12.34 20.22
CA TYR A 152 -18.19 11.10 20.75
C TYR A 152 -18.92 9.84 20.29
N PRO A 153 -20.28 9.80 20.21
CA PRO A 153 -20.96 8.60 19.72
C PRO A 153 -20.55 8.20 18.30
N VAL A 154 -20.39 9.17 17.39
CA VAL A 154 -19.94 8.90 16.02
C VAL A 154 -18.47 8.48 15.99
N VAL A 155 -17.62 9.11 16.80
CA VAL A 155 -16.20 8.74 16.94
C VAL A 155 -16.07 7.29 17.41
N GLU A 156 -16.78 6.89 18.44
CA GLU A 156 -16.77 5.53 18.98
C GLU A 156 -17.26 4.51 17.92
N ALA A 157 -18.37 4.81 17.25
CA ALA A 157 -18.90 3.94 16.21
C ALA A 157 -17.90 3.71 15.05
N ILE A 158 -17.23 4.76 14.59
CA ILE A 158 -16.23 4.67 13.52
C ILE A 158 -15.01 3.85 13.99
N ILE A 159 -14.51 4.10 15.21
CA ILE A 159 -13.38 3.34 15.78
C ILE A 159 -13.75 1.86 15.89
N MET A 160 -14.95 1.53 16.35
CA MET A 160 -15.42 0.15 16.44
C MET A 160 -15.50 -0.51 15.06
N CYS A 161 -15.99 0.19 14.04
CA CYS A 161 -16.04 -0.32 12.67
C CYS A 161 -14.63 -0.61 12.12
N ILE A 162 -13.68 0.31 12.33
CA ILE A 162 -12.29 0.11 11.90
C ILE A 162 -11.67 -1.08 12.64
N ALA A 163 -11.82 -1.16 13.96
CA ALA A 163 -11.30 -2.25 14.77
C ALA A 163 -11.89 -3.60 14.36
N PHE A 164 -13.20 -3.67 14.14
CA PHE A 164 -13.86 -4.87 13.66
C PHE A 164 -13.34 -5.34 12.30
N THR A 165 -13.20 -4.40 11.36
CA THR A 165 -12.65 -4.69 10.02
C THR A 165 -11.21 -5.18 10.11
N ALA A 166 -10.39 -4.57 10.99
CA ALA A 166 -9.02 -4.98 11.23
C ALA A 166 -8.93 -6.41 11.79
N VAL A 167 -9.80 -6.75 12.75
CA VAL A 167 -9.87 -8.11 13.31
C VAL A 167 -10.26 -9.11 12.23
N VAL A 168 -11.31 -8.84 11.44
CA VAL A 168 -11.75 -9.73 10.35
C VAL A 168 -10.63 -9.93 9.32
N ALA A 169 -9.94 -8.86 8.93
CA ALA A 169 -8.85 -8.91 7.96
C ALA A 169 -7.63 -9.71 8.45
N ASN A 170 -7.37 -9.73 9.77
CA ASN A 170 -6.28 -10.53 10.35
C ASN A 170 -6.62 -12.01 10.50
N PHE A 171 -7.90 -12.38 10.46
CA PHE A 171 -8.35 -13.78 10.54
C PHE A 171 -8.52 -14.43 9.17
N ALA A 172 -8.52 -13.68 8.08
CA ALA A 172 -8.67 -14.17 6.71
C ALA A 172 -7.33 -14.54 6.06
#